data_efdbc573318c4592660d67ef843e7bc6
#
_entry.id   efdbc573318c4592660d67ef843e7bc6
#
_cell.length_a   1.000
_cell.length_b   1.000
_cell.length_c   1.000
_cell.angle_alpha   90.00
_cell.angle_beta   90.00
_cell.angle_gamma   90.00
#
_symmetry.space_group_name_H-M   'P 1'
#
loop_
_entity.id
_entity.type
_entity.pdbx_description
1 polymer ?
#
loop_
_entity_poly.entity_id
_entity_poly.type
_entity_poly.pdbx_seq_one_letter_code
_entity_poly.pdbx_strand_id
1 'polypeptide(L)'
;MKKILLTLIAITTVSIAFAQNCTPNPAYTAPGVYPDSATGLSTAYVGIPYSETVTAVTPVDTCIVLLFPPCTVLPIDSVVIDNFSGLPAGFNVVSLNENNLNFVFPGGSSSCMIITGTATAGQVGNYPLTVSGLSWATVFGVPTSQPFNVDYYTLKVEMPTSINELSTNTFNVSQNAPNPFNNTSNIDYMMPTAGKVTVEVRNILGELVFSDVKSVSKGLNKYQLNAANFTNGVYFYQLTHGGQVVTKRFIVNK
;
A
#
# COMPACT_ATOMS: atom_id res chain seq x y z
N MET A 1 46.51 -41.76 3.89
CA MET A 1 45.57 -40.99 4.72
C MET A 1 45.40 -39.61 4.08
N LYS A 2 44.34 -39.46 3.29
CA LYS A 2 44.03 -38.18 2.62
C LYS A 2 43.09 -37.39 3.53
N LYS A 3 43.56 -36.21 4.02
CA LYS A 3 42.75 -35.28 4.80
C LYS A 3 41.90 -34.46 3.82
N ILE A 4 40.59 -34.67 3.84
CA ILE A 4 39.62 -33.84 3.13
C ILE A 4 39.37 -32.60 3.97
N LEU A 5 39.78 -31.41 3.44
CA LEU A 5 39.52 -30.12 4.07
C LEU A 5 38.14 -29.64 3.57
N LEU A 6 37.12 -29.70 4.44
CA LEU A 6 35.80 -29.14 4.22
C LEU A 6 35.87 -27.61 4.41
N THR A 7 35.90 -26.86 3.34
CA THR A 7 35.69 -25.40 3.39
C THR A 7 34.21 -25.09 3.47
N LEU A 8 33.80 -24.62 4.64
CA LEU A 8 32.44 -24.10 4.90
C LEU A 8 32.32 -22.73 4.24
N ILE A 9 31.61 -22.63 3.11
CA ILE A 9 31.27 -21.35 2.49
C ILE A 9 30.07 -20.77 3.25
N ALA A 10 30.32 -19.79 4.10
CA ALA A 10 29.25 -18.99 4.71
C ALA A 10 28.67 -18.06 3.66
N ILE A 11 27.47 -18.37 3.18
CA ILE A 11 26.68 -17.48 2.33
C ILE A 11 26.11 -16.38 3.23
N THR A 12 26.75 -15.24 3.27
CA THR A 12 26.19 -14.02 3.87
C THR A 12 25.11 -13.48 2.93
N THR A 13 23.85 -13.63 3.30
CA THR A 13 22.75 -12.94 2.64
C THR A 13 22.86 -11.45 2.96
N VAL A 14 23.36 -10.68 2.00
CA VAL A 14 23.33 -9.22 2.07
C VAL A 14 21.87 -8.80 1.82
N SER A 15 21.15 -8.46 2.88
CA SER A 15 19.87 -7.77 2.79
C SER A 15 20.13 -6.37 2.25
N ILE A 16 19.84 -6.13 0.98
CA ILE A 16 19.84 -4.80 0.40
C ILE A 16 18.60 -4.10 0.96
N ALA A 17 18.78 -3.31 2.01
CA ALA A 17 17.78 -2.36 2.45
C ALA A 17 17.70 -1.27 1.37
N PHE A 18 16.62 -1.27 0.59
CA PHE A 18 16.30 -0.11 -0.25
C PHE A 18 15.92 1.02 0.70
N ALA A 19 16.78 2.05 0.76
CA ALA A 19 16.41 3.31 1.39
C ALA A 19 15.23 3.89 0.58
N GLN A 20 14.05 3.88 1.17
CA GLN A 20 12.87 4.52 0.57
C GLN A 20 12.99 6.02 0.82
N ASN A 21 13.49 6.76 -0.17
CA ASN A 21 13.48 8.21 -0.13
C ASN A 21 12.04 8.70 -0.27
N CYS A 22 11.54 9.43 0.72
CA CYS A 22 10.27 10.12 0.56
C CYS A 22 10.48 11.47 -0.15
N THR A 23 9.51 11.85 -0.96
CA THR A 23 9.45 13.19 -1.56
C THR A 23 8.21 13.90 -1.03
N PRO A 24 8.35 15.09 -0.41
CA PRO A 24 7.20 15.87 0.02
C PRO A 24 6.28 16.17 -1.16
N ASN A 25 4.97 16.10 -0.93
CA ASN A 25 4.01 16.42 -1.99
C ASN A 25 4.00 17.94 -2.24
N PRO A 26 4.39 18.42 -3.42
CA PRO A 26 4.49 19.85 -3.74
C PRO A 26 3.13 20.57 -3.80
N ALA A 27 2.02 19.85 -3.81
CA ALA A 27 0.69 20.44 -3.76
C ALA A 27 0.38 21.06 -2.39
N TYR A 28 1.08 20.65 -1.33
CA TYR A 28 0.89 21.18 0.02
C TYR A 28 1.86 22.33 0.27
N THR A 29 1.33 23.55 0.29
CA THR A 29 2.12 24.78 0.46
C THR A 29 1.80 25.52 1.77
N ALA A 30 0.63 25.27 2.37
CA ALA A 30 0.26 25.84 3.66
C ALA A 30 0.93 25.06 4.81
N PRO A 31 1.36 25.74 5.89
CA PRO A 31 1.86 25.07 7.08
C PRO A 31 0.87 24.04 7.63
N GLY A 32 1.36 22.83 7.93
CA GLY A 32 0.55 21.75 8.44
C GLY A 32 1.15 20.38 8.19
N VAL A 33 0.39 19.34 8.57
CA VAL A 33 0.74 17.93 8.33
C VAL A 33 -0.31 17.33 7.41
N TYR A 34 0.14 16.63 6.38
CA TYR A 34 -0.72 16.09 5.32
C TYR A 34 -0.47 14.59 5.09
N PRO A 35 -1.54 13.79 4.83
CA PRO A 35 -2.92 14.24 4.64
C PRO A 35 -3.43 14.96 5.89
N ASP A 36 -4.34 15.93 5.71
CA ASP A 36 -4.92 16.68 6.84
C ASP A 36 -5.87 15.81 7.69
N SER A 37 -6.35 16.35 8.81
CA SER A 37 -7.22 15.62 9.73
C SER A 37 -8.57 15.22 9.11
N ALA A 38 -9.03 15.93 8.05
CA ALA A 38 -10.27 15.61 7.37
C ALA A 38 -10.10 14.46 6.36
N THR A 39 -8.95 14.40 5.70
CA THR A 39 -8.61 13.34 4.75
C THR A 39 -8.18 12.07 5.48
N GLY A 40 -7.36 12.20 6.55
CA GLY A 40 -6.82 11.09 7.31
C GLY A 40 -5.84 10.21 6.52
N LEU A 41 -5.38 9.13 7.15
CA LEU A 41 -4.51 8.14 6.52
C LEU A 41 -5.32 7.17 5.65
N SER A 42 -4.71 6.66 4.59
CA SER A 42 -5.30 5.57 3.80
C SER A 42 -5.47 4.29 4.64
N THR A 43 -6.41 3.44 4.24
CA THR A 43 -6.65 2.16 4.93
C THR A 43 -5.55 1.16 4.59
N ALA A 44 -4.97 0.53 5.59
CA ALA A 44 -4.09 -0.62 5.41
C ALA A 44 -4.91 -1.91 5.28
N TYR A 45 -4.50 -2.79 4.38
CA TYR A 45 -5.18 -4.08 4.19
C TYR A 45 -4.29 -5.24 4.63
N VAL A 46 -4.90 -6.23 5.27
CA VAL A 46 -4.19 -7.44 5.72
C VAL A 46 -3.48 -8.12 4.55
N GLY A 47 -2.19 -8.46 4.73
CA GLY A 47 -1.36 -9.13 3.73
C GLY A 47 -0.85 -8.22 2.60
N ILE A 48 -1.31 -6.98 2.51
CA ILE A 48 -0.89 -6.01 1.48
C ILE A 48 0.14 -5.06 2.08
N PRO A 49 1.33 -4.89 1.45
CA PRO A 49 2.29 -3.89 1.88
C PRO A 49 1.68 -2.49 1.88
N TYR A 50 1.74 -1.84 3.02
CA TYR A 50 1.27 -0.47 3.22
C TYR A 50 2.44 0.50 3.12
N SER A 51 2.22 1.63 2.45
CA SER A 51 3.17 2.72 2.36
C SER A 51 2.41 4.03 2.19
N GLU A 52 2.46 4.89 3.20
CA GLU A 52 1.80 6.20 3.23
C GLU A 52 2.82 7.29 3.46
N THR A 53 2.86 8.27 2.57
CA THR A 53 3.74 9.43 2.72
C THR A 53 3.01 10.54 3.47
N VAL A 54 3.55 10.90 4.61
CA VAL A 54 3.08 12.05 5.40
C VAL A 54 4.01 13.22 5.12
N THR A 55 3.45 14.32 4.59
CA THR A 55 4.18 15.56 4.29
C THR A 55 3.96 16.55 5.43
N ALA A 56 5.04 17.10 5.96
CA ALA A 56 5.01 18.17 6.95
C ALA A 56 5.54 19.47 6.31
N VAL A 57 4.70 20.49 6.27
CA VAL A 57 5.09 21.85 5.87
C VAL A 57 5.28 22.66 7.14
N THR A 58 6.54 22.91 7.50
CA THR A 58 6.90 23.64 8.70
C THR A 58 6.73 25.13 8.46
N PRO A 59 6.03 25.89 9.33
CA PRO A 59 5.93 27.33 9.17
C PRO A 59 7.31 28.01 9.28
N VAL A 60 7.43 29.17 8.64
CA VAL A 60 8.65 30.00 8.71
C VAL A 60 8.79 30.61 10.10
N ASP A 61 7.67 31.05 10.68
CA ASP A 61 7.61 31.73 11.95
C ASP A 61 6.37 31.34 12.74
N THR A 62 6.35 31.72 13.98
CA THR A 62 5.23 31.59 14.90
C THR A 62 5.07 32.83 15.74
N CYS A 63 3.84 33.07 16.20
CA CYS A 63 3.53 34.22 17.05
C CYS A 63 3.36 33.79 18.51
N ILE A 64 4.28 34.18 19.36
CA ILE A 64 4.28 33.84 20.80
C ILE A 64 4.08 35.08 21.65
N VAL A 65 3.17 35.02 22.65
CA VAL A 65 3.02 36.04 23.67
C VAL A 65 4.08 35.78 24.75
N LEU A 66 5.12 36.61 24.79
CA LEU A 66 6.22 36.43 25.74
C LEU A 66 5.88 37.03 27.13
N LEU A 67 5.43 38.29 27.19
CA LEU A 67 5.13 38.98 28.44
C LEU A 67 3.76 39.66 28.40
N PHE A 68 3.44 40.37 27.31
CA PHE A 68 2.16 41.09 27.12
C PHE A 68 1.77 41.03 25.62
N PRO A 69 0.45 41.10 25.31
CA PRO A 69 -0.01 41.34 23.95
C PRO A 69 0.52 42.66 23.37
N PRO A 70 0.78 42.76 22.04
CA PRO A 70 0.64 41.73 21.02
C PRO A 70 1.74 40.65 21.06
N CYS A 71 1.50 39.52 20.36
CA CYS A 71 2.49 38.47 20.25
C CYS A 71 3.74 38.94 19.50
N THR A 72 4.86 38.33 19.80
CA THR A 72 6.15 38.51 19.08
C THR A 72 6.29 37.42 18.05
N VAL A 73 6.56 37.80 16.80
CA VAL A 73 6.85 36.86 15.70
C VAL A 73 8.28 36.36 15.86
N LEU A 74 8.44 35.06 15.96
CA LEU A 74 9.73 34.38 16.08
C LEU A 74 9.91 33.37 14.97
N PRO A 75 11.07 33.30 14.32
CA PRO A 75 11.36 32.27 13.36
C PRO A 75 11.35 30.90 14.04
N ILE A 76 10.83 29.90 13.33
CA ILE A 76 10.93 28.50 13.74
C ILE A 76 12.26 27.97 13.21
N ASP A 77 13.12 27.49 14.09
CA ASP A 77 14.41 26.90 13.71
C ASP A 77 14.20 25.49 13.18
N SER A 78 13.42 24.67 13.91
CA SER A 78 13.11 23.30 13.52
C SER A 78 11.93 22.72 14.31
N VAL A 79 11.33 21.67 13.76
CA VAL A 79 10.40 20.79 14.47
C VAL A 79 11.04 19.41 14.57
N VAL A 80 11.16 18.90 15.78
CA VAL A 80 11.75 17.59 16.09
C VAL A 80 10.66 16.67 16.57
N ILE A 81 10.47 15.53 15.91
CA ILE A 81 9.56 14.50 16.37
C ILE A 81 10.32 13.49 17.22
N ASP A 82 9.89 13.31 18.46
CA ASP A 82 10.55 12.45 19.44
C ASP A 82 9.89 11.08 19.57
N ASN A 83 8.56 11.02 19.33
CA ASN A 83 7.82 9.81 19.58
C ASN A 83 6.68 9.58 18.59
N PHE A 84 6.55 8.33 18.16
CA PHE A 84 5.40 7.79 17.44
C PHE A 84 4.84 6.62 18.24
N SER A 85 3.57 6.68 18.57
CA SER A 85 2.89 5.59 19.28
C SER A 85 1.55 5.24 18.61
N GLY A 86 1.05 4.04 18.90
CA GLY A 86 -0.24 3.56 18.40
C GLY A 86 -0.15 2.75 17.11
N LEU A 87 1.00 2.65 16.46
CA LEU A 87 1.15 1.79 15.26
C LEU A 87 1.02 0.30 15.62
N PRO A 88 0.38 -0.52 14.76
CA PRO A 88 0.35 -1.96 14.96
C PRO A 88 1.76 -2.56 14.82
N ALA A 89 1.98 -3.72 15.44
CA ALA A 89 3.26 -4.42 15.37
C ALA A 89 3.66 -4.70 13.92
N GLY A 90 4.94 -4.46 13.58
CA GLY A 90 5.46 -4.60 12.22
C GLY A 90 5.28 -3.39 11.33
N PHE A 91 4.63 -2.32 11.82
CA PHE A 91 4.64 -1.03 11.17
C PHE A 91 5.76 -0.14 11.74
N ASN A 92 6.37 0.63 10.84
CA ASN A 92 7.46 1.54 11.19
C ASN A 92 7.24 2.89 10.51
N VAL A 93 7.82 3.94 11.11
CA VAL A 93 7.92 5.25 10.48
C VAL A 93 9.36 5.47 10.07
N VAL A 94 9.57 5.90 8.84
CA VAL A 94 10.89 6.19 8.29
C VAL A 94 10.88 7.62 7.79
N SER A 95 11.82 8.44 8.24
CA SER A 95 12.07 9.76 7.68
C SER A 95 13.35 9.69 6.87
N LEU A 96 13.27 9.99 5.59
CA LEU A 96 14.41 9.98 4.69
C LEU A 96 14.43 11.27 3.89
N ASN A 97 14.75 12.35 4.56
CA ASN A 97 15.44 13.44 3.88
C ASN A 97 16.92 13.07 3.89
N GLU A 98 17.63 13.14 2.77
CA GLU A 98 19.05 12.76 2.65
C GLU A 98 19.95 13.44 3.70
N ASN A 99 19.44 14.48 4.37
CA ASN A 99 20.12 15.25 5.41
C ASN A 99 19.55 15.01 6.83
N ASN A 100 18.58 14.11 7.04
CA ASN A 100 17.85 14.10 8.30
C ASN A 100 17.44 12.69 8.79
N LEU A 101 18.40 12.00 9.37
CA LEU A 101 18.21 10.68 9.99
C LEU A 101 17.35 10.70 11.27
N ASN A 102 16.93 11.88 11.78
CA ASN A 102 16.41 12.03 13.14
C ASN A 102 15.06 12.76 13.23
N PHE A 103 14.19 12.69 12.21
CA PHE A 103 12.88 13.37 12.23
C PHE A 103 12.96 14.86 12.62
N VAL A 104 14.01 15.55 12.19
CA VAL A 104 14.19 17.00 12.36
C VAL A 104 13.74 17.69 11.08
N PHE A 105 12.75 18.53 11.15
CA PHE A 105 12.17 19.28 10.02
C PHE A 105 12.53 20.76 10.17
N PRO A 106 13.38 21.32 9.28
CA PRO A 106 13.77 22.72 9.34
C PRO A 106 12.56 23.66 9.20
N GLY A 107 12.59 24.81 9.86
CA GLY A 107 11.60 25.86 9.71
C GLY A 107 11.50 26.36 8.28
N GLY A 108 10.28 26.68 7.83
CA GLY A 108 10.01 27.14 6.47
C GLY A 108 10.25 26.10 5.38
N SER A 109 10.35 24.82 5.72
CA SER A 109 10.62 23.74 4.77
C SER A 109 9.43 22.79 4.61
N SER A 110 9.41 22.08 3.48
CA SER A 110 8.56 20.93 3.27
C SER A 110 9.39 19.66 3.43
N SER A 111 8.98 18.80 4.33
CA SER A 111 9.65 17.54 4.66
C SER A 111 8.65 16.40 4.64
N CYS A 112 9.12 15.15 4.67
CA CYS A 112 8.22 14.00 4.69
C CYS A 112 8.73 12.86 5.56
N MET A 113 7.81 11.97 5.88
CA MET A 113 8.03 10.66 6.48
C MET A 113 7.12 9.64 5.81
N ILE A 114 7.50 8.36 5.89
CA ILE A 114 6.69 7.27 5.35
C ILE A 114 6.31 6.33 6.48
N ILE A 115 5.03 6.01 6.58
CA ILE A 115 4.53 4.92 7.43
C ILE A 115 4.50 3.68 6.57
N THR A 116 5.24 2.63 6.94
CA THR A 116 5.31 1.38 6.19
C THR A 116 5.03 0.19 7.09
N GLY A 117 4.48 -0.88 6.50
CA GLY A 117 4.25 -2.12 7.20
C GLY A 117 3.39 -3.09 6.40
N THR A 118 3.16 -4.27 6.96
CA THR A 118 2.21 -5.24 6.40
C THR A 118 1.39 -5.80 7.54
N ALA A 119 0.10 -5.53 7.53
CA ALA A 119 -0.81 -5.98 8.57
C ALA A 119 -1.08 -7.49 8.48
N THR A 120 -1.22 -8.13 9.63
CA THR A 120 -1.66 -9.52 9.76
C THR A 120 -3.16 -9.60 10.08
N ALA A 121 -3.78 -10.77 9.90
CA ALA A 121 -5.22 -10.97 10.15
C ALA A 121 -5.65 -10.63 11.60
N GLY A 122 -4.74 -10.82 12.57
CA GLY A 122 -5.01 -10.48 13.98
C GLY A 122 -4.94 -8.98 14.29
N GLN A 123 -4.62 -8.15 13.31
CA GLN A 123 -4.47 -6.70 13.47
C GLN A 123 -5.60 -5.90 12.83
N VAL A 124 -6.70 -6.53 12.46
CA VAL A 124 -7.89 -5.80 11.97
C VAL A 124 -8.44 -4.91 13.07
N GLY A 125 -8.60 -3.61 12.77
CA GLY A 125 -9.08 -2.63 13.75
C GLY A 125 -8.62 -1.21 13.44
N ASN A 126 -8.89 -0.32 14.40
CA ASN A 126 -8.51 1.08 14.34
C ASN A 126 -7.37 1.34 15.33
N TYR A 127 -6.32 1.98 14.86
CA TYR A 127 -5.12 2.30 15.61
C TYR A 127 -4.96 3.82 15.70
N PRO A 128 -5.43 4.46 16.77
CA PRO A 128 -5.19 5.89 16.99
C PRO A 128 -3.70 6.13 17.19
N LEU A 129 -3.16 7.06 16.42
CA LEU A 129 -1.75 7.41 16.43
C LEU A 129 -1.53 8.67 17.23
N THR A 130 -0.45 8.68 17.98
CA THR A 130 0.02 9.88 18.67
C THR A 130 1.44 10.18 18.21
N VAL A 131 1.64 11.39 17.72
CA VAL A 131 2.95 11.93 17.30
C VAL A 131 3.26 13.11 18.20
N SER A 132 4.36 13.06 18.94
CA SER A 132 4.77 14.15 19.81
C SER A 132 6.21 14.57 19.55
N GLY A 133 6.52 15.79 19.93
CA GLY A 133 7.84 16.35 19.72
C GLY A 133 7.98 17.78 20.22
N LEU A 134 9.04 18.44 19.78
CA LEU A 134 9.39 19.79 20.17
C LEU A 134 9.54 20.69 18.94
N SER A 135 8.91 21.86 18.99
CA SER A 135 9.15 22.97 18.06
C SER A 135 10.18 23.91 18.68
N TRP A 136 11.26 24.16 17.97
CA TRP A 136 12.37 24.98 18.41
C TRP A 136 12.36 26.35 17.75
N ALA A 137 12.63 27.38 18.55
CA ALA A 137 12.81 28.75 18.11
C ALA A 137 13.90 29.41 18.96
N THR A 138 14.64 30.36 18.39
CA THR A 138 15.64 31.14 19.13
C THR A 138 15.04 32.45 19.63
N VAL A 139 14.91 32.57 20.94
CA VAL A 139 14.36 33.75 21.64
C VAL A 139 15.49 34.53 22.28
N PHE A 140 15.75 35.76 21.82
CA PHE A 140 16.86 36.61 22.31
C PHE A 140 18.22 35.91 22.36
N GLY A 141 18.51 35.05 21.33
CA GLY A 141 19.75 34.29 21.25
C GLY A 141 19.78 33.01 22.09
N VAL A 142 18.69 32.65 22.76
CA VAL A 142 18.57 31.44 23.57
C VAL A 142 17.65 30.44 22.85
N PRO A 143 18.10 29.23 22.50
CA PRO A 143 17.23 28.18 21.96
C PRO A 143 16.15 27.82 22.98
N THR A 144 14.91 27.87 22.55
CA THR A 144 13.72 27.58 23.38
C THR A 144 12.83 26.61 22.61
N SER A 145 12.24 25.65 23.31
CA SER A 145 11.36 24.69 22.70
C SER A 145 9.96 24.73 23.30
N GLN A 146 8.98 24.38 22.45
CA GLN A 146 7.58 24.16 22.84
C GLN A 146 7.15 22.76 22.45
N PRO A 147 6.58 21.96 23.37
CA PRO A 147 6.06 20.65 23.05
C PRO A 147 4.81 20.77 22.18
N PHE A 148 4.65 19.82 21.26
CA PHE A 148 3.42 19.64 20.49
C PHE A 148 2.98 18.19 20.50
N ASN A 149 1.69 17.99 20.23
CA ASN A 149 1.09 16.67 20.10
C ASN A 149 0.11 16.68 18.92
N VAL A 150 0.17 15.61 18.09
CA VAL A 150 -0.76 15.35 16.99
C VAL A 150 -1.39 14.00 17.27
N ASP A 151 -2.69 13.95 17.52
CA ASP A 151 -3.44 12.77 17.95
C ASP A 151 -4.72 12.51 17.13
N TYR A 152 -4.91 13.23 16.04
CA TYR A 152 -6.09 13.09 15.19
C TYR A 152 -5.97 12.01 14.12
N TYR A 153 -4.81 11.40 13.95
CA TYR A 153 -4.66 10.31 12.99
C TYR A 153 -5.10 8.97 13.56
N THR A 154 -5.76 8.20 12.71
CA THR A 154 -6.08 6.80 12.98
C THR A 154 -5.69 5.97 11.77
N LEU A 155 -4.80 4.99 11.96
CA LEU A 155 -4.54 3.98 10.95
C LEU A 155 -5.62 2.91 11.05
N LYS A 156 -6.42 2.76 9.98
CA LYS A 156 -7.43 1.71 9.87
C LYS A 156 -6.83 0.50 9.20
N VAL A 157 -6.98 -0.67 9.81
CA VAL A 157 -6.58 -1.96 9.23
C VAL A 157 -7.83 -2.77 8.95
N GLU A 158 -8.02 -3.18 7.71
CA GLU A 158 -9.17 -3.95 7.25
C GLU A 158 -8.75 -5.24 6.54
N MET A 159 -9.68 -6.20 6.51
CA MET A 159 -9.55 -7.31 5.57
C MET A 159 -9.78 -6.77 4.14
N PRO A 160 -8.98 -7.18 3.15
CA PRO A 160 -9.23 -6.80 1.78
C PRO A 160 -10.61 -7.32 1.35
N THR A 161 -11.51 -6.40 0.98
CA THR A 161 -12.87 -6.74 0.54
C THR A 161 -12.91 -7.27 -0.89
N SER A 162 -11.83 -7.15 -1.62
CA SER A 162 -11.66 -7.76 -2.94
C SER A 162 -11.01 -9.11 -2.80
N ILE A 163 -11.78 -10.14 -3.02
CA ILE A 163 -11.33 -11.50 -3.36
C ILE A 163 -10.64 -11.40 -4.73
N ASN A 164 -9.40 -10.93 -4.77
CA ASN A 164 -8.52 -11.01 -5.95
C ASN A 164 -7.03 -10.90 -5.59
N GLU A 165 -6.61 -11.42 -4.44
CA GLU A 165 -5.25 -11.91 -4.35
C GLU A 165 -5.25 -13.32 -4.94
N LEU A 166 -4.83 -13.39 -6.19
CA LEU A 166 -4.44 -14.65 -6.80
C LEU A 166 -3.28 -15.20 -5.98
N SER A 167 -3.60 -15.99 -4.94
CA SER A 167 -2.59 -16.72 -4.19
C SER A 167 -1.70 -17.46 -5.19
N THR A 168 -0.42 -17.14 -5.21
CA THR A 168 0.53 -17.69 -6.20
C THR A 168 0.65 -19.21 -6.15
N ASN A 169 0.12 -19.84 -5.11
CA ASN A 169 0.17 -21.29 -4.89
C ASN A 169 -1.17 -22.01 -5.06
N THR A 170 -2.25 -21.31 -5.43
CA THR A 170 -3.56 -21.92 -5.66
C THR A 170 -4.10 -21.55 -7.05
N PHE A 171 -4.86 -22.47 -7.65
CA PHE A 171 -5.59 -22.18 -8.88
C PHE A 171 -6.71 -21.16 -8.55
N ASN A 172 -6.63 -19.98 -9.14
CA ASN A 172 -7.59 -18.91 -8.92
C ASN A 172 -7.90 -18.22 -10.24
N VAL A 173 -9.14 -17.72 -10.39
CA VAL A 173 -9.65 -17.11 -11.62
C VAL A 173 -10.35 -15.80 -11.28
N SER A 174 -9.94 -14.70 -11.89
CA SER A 174 -10.57 -13.39 -11.71
C SER A 174 -11.91 -13.29 -12.43
N GLN A 175 -12.70 -12.30 -12.08
CA GLN A 175 -13.83 -11.88 -12.89
C GLN A 175 -13.32 -11.31 -14.22
N ASN A 176 -14.00 -11.63 -15.33
CA ASN A 176 -13.64 -11.04 -16.62
C ASN A 176 -13.84 -9.53 -16.62
N ALA A 177 -12.94 -8.82 -17.30
CA ALA A 177 -13.01 -7.38 -17.46
C ALA A 177 -12.72 -6.99 -18.93
N PRO A 178 -13.58 -6.12 -19.51
CA PRO A 178 -14.84 -5.57 -19.00
C PRO A 178 -15.97 -6.60 -18.87
N ASN A 179 -16.98 -6.30 -18.04
CA ASN A 179 -18.22 -7.08 -17.93
C ASN A 179 -19.39 -6.13 -17.53
N PRO A 180 -20.40 -5.88 -18.37
CA PRO A 180 -20.62 -6.44 -19.72
C PRO A 180 -19.58 -6.05 -20.77
N PHE A 181 -19.53 -6.79 -21.88
CA PHE A 181 -18.65 -6.46 -23.01
C PHE A 181 -19.34 -6.70 -24.37
N ASN A 182 -18.85 -6.00 -25.41
CA ASN A 182 -19.40 -6.05 -26.76
C ASN A 182 -18.42 -6.60 -27.81
N ASN A 183 -17.11 -6.61 -27.49
CA ASN A 183 -16.07 -7.08 -28.40
C ASN A 183 -15.22 -8.15 -27.73
N THR A 184 -14.35 -7.79 -26.82
CA THR A 184 -13.48 -8.70 -26.09
C THR A 184 -13.51 -8.45 -24.59
N SER A 185 -13.25 -9.48 -23.81
CA SER A 185 -13.09 -9.40 -22.36
C SER A 185 -11.98 -10.34 -21.90
N ASN A 186 -11.18 -9.95 -20.94
CA ASN A 186 -10.06 -10.74 -20.44
C ASN A 186 -10.40 -11.38 -19.11
N ILE A 187 -10.00 -12.64 -18.94
CA ILE A 187 -10.01 -13.38 -17.69
C ILE A 187 -8.55 -13.57 -17.27
N ASP A 188 -8.16 -12.97 -16.16
CA ASP A 188 -6.87 -13.24 -15.54
C ASP A 188 -7.01 -14.42 -14.58
N TYR A 189 -6.02 -15.35 -14.60
CA TYR A 189 -6.05 -16.52 -13.72
C TYR A 189 -4.64 -16.93 -13.32
N MET A 190 -4.52 -17.46 -12.09
CA MET A 190 -3.26 -17.91 -11.52
C MET A 190 -3.14 -19.43 -11.62
N MET A 191 -2.00 -19.89 -12.11
CA MET A 191 -1.66 -21.30 -12.18
C MET A 191 -0.61 -21.66 -11.13
N PRO A 192 -0.89 -22.58 -10.20
CA PRO A 192 0.09 -23.02 -9.20
C PRO A 192 1.28 -23.78 -9.82
N THR A 193 1.02 -24.48 -10.93
CA THR A 193 2.01 -25.24 -11.71
C THR A 193 1.73 -25.06 -13.20
N ALA A 194 2.74 -25.27 -14.03
CA ALA A 194 2.52 -25.36 -15.48
C ALA A 194 1.62 -26.57 -15.80
N GLY A 195 0.72 -26.41 -16.80
CA GLY A 195 -0.20 -27.48 -17.14
C GLY A 195 -1.28 -27.05 -18.13
N LYS A 196 -2.33 -27.86 -18.22
CA LYS A 196 -3.49 -27.58 -19.07
C LYS A 196 -4.59 -26.94 -18.26
N VAL A 197 -5.21 -25.92 -18.83
CA VAL A 197 -6.46 -25.31 -18.35
C VAL A 197 -7.53 -25.57 -19.40
N THR A 198 -8.70 -26.03 -18.97
CA THR A 198 -9.89 -26.15 -19.83
C THR A 198 -10.79 -24.96 -19.53
N VAL A 199 -11.21 -24.27 -20.59
CA VAL A 199 -12.17 -23.15 -20.53
C VAL A 199 -13.47 -23.61 -21.19
N GLU A 200 -14.54 -23.67 -20.43
CA GLU A 200 -15.87 -23.97 -20.94
C GLU A 200 -16.79 -22.77 -20.73
N VAL A 201 -17.67 -22.53 -21.67
CA VAL A 201 -18.74 -21.51 -21.53
C VAL A 201 -20.09 -22.19 -21.72
N ARG A 202 -21.00 -21.89 -20.80
CA ARG A 202 -22.38 -22.40 -20.79
C ARG A 202 -23.38 -21.24 -20.81
N ASN A 203 -24.50 -21.46 -21.48
CA ASN A 203 -25.61 -20.53 -21.44
C ASN A 203 -26.41 -20.69 -20.12
N ILE A 204 -27.46 -19.90 -19.95
CA ILE A 204 -28.34 -19.94 -18.75
C ILE A 204 -29.09 -21.27 -18.56
N LEU A 205 -29.21 -22.08 -19.60
CA LEU A 205 -29.82 -23.41 -19.54
C LEU A 205 -28.81 -24.52 -19.18
N GLY A 206 -27.50 -24.14 -19.03
CA GLY A 206 -26.42 -25.06 -18.73
C GLY A 206 -25.84 -25.75 -19.96
N GLU A 207 -26.28 -25.43 -21.17
CA GLU A 207 -25.74 -25.99 -22.40
C GLU A 207 -24.35 -25.47 -22.69
N LEU A 208 -23.42 -26.35 -23.07
CA LEU A 208 -22.07 -26.00 -23.46
C LEU A 208 -22.09 -25.30 -24.83
N VAL A 209 -21.71 -24.03 -24.86
CA VAL A 209 -21.71 -23.21 -26.09
C VAL A 209 -20.30 -22.94 -26.63
N PHE A 210 -19.29 -23.15 -25.78
CA PHE A 210 -17.88 -22.98 -26.18
C PHE A 210 -16.97 -23.82 -25.26
N SER A 211 -15.91 -24.38 -25.84
CA SER A 211 -14.86 -25.07 -25.09
C SER A 211 -13.51 -24.88 -25.76
N ASP A 212 -12.46 -24.65 -24.94
CA ASP A 212 -11.08 -24.51 -25.39
C ASP A 212 -10.12 -25.09 -24.34
N VAL A 213 -8.96 -25.58 -24.77
CA VAL A 213 -7.93 -26.12 -23.88
C VAL A 213 -6.60 -25.45 -24.21
N LYS A 214 -5.99 -24.83 -23.19
CA LYS A 214 -4.70 -24.14 -23.28
C LYS A 214 -3.65 -24.83 -22.43
N SER A 215 -2.44 -24.97 -22.97
CA SER A 215 -1.24 -25.26 -22.19
C SER A 215 -0.64 -23.95 -21.74
N VAL A 216 -0.44 -23.79 -20.43
CA VAL A 216 -0.04 -22.53 -19.81
C VAL A 216 1.06 -22.74 -18.81
N SER A 217 1.84 -21.69 -18.54
CA SER A 217 2.93 -21.69 -17.57
C SER A 217 2.42 -21.45 -16.16
N LYS A 218 3.24 -21.79 -15.16
CA LYS A 218 3.04 -21.38 -13.78
C LYS A 218 3.00 -19.86 -13.69
N GLY A 219 2.15 -19.33 -12.80
CA GLY A 219 2.00 -17.89 -12.55
C GLY A 219 0.74 -17.31 -13.19
N LEU A 220 0.74 -16.00 -13.36
CA LEU A 220 -0.39 -15.26 -13.91
C LEU A 220 -0.50 -15.51 -15.42
N ASN A 221 -1.69 -15.90 -15.85
CA ASN A 221 -2.06 -16.13 -17.25
C ASN A 221 -3.31 -15.33 -17.60
N LYS A 222 -3.56 -15.16 -18.90
CA LYS A 222 -4.71 -14.41 -19.40
C LYS A 222 -5.42 -15.20 -20.48
N TYR A 223 -6.76 -15.25 -20.39
CA TYR A 223 -7.63 -15.79 -21.42
C TYR A 223 -8.54 -14.71 -21.98
N GLN A 224 -8.61 -14.57 -23.30
CA GLN A 224 -9.46 -13.57 -23.96
C GLN A 224 -10.74 -14.22 -24.48
N LEU A 225 -11.88 -13.77 -23.96
CA LEU A 225 -13.19 -14.06 -24.52
C LEU A 225 -13.47 -13.13 -25.70
N ASN A 226 -14.03 -13.67 -26.78
CA ASN A 226 -14.47 -12.89 -27.93
C ASN A 226 -16.00 -12.94 -28.04
N ALA A 227 -16.65 -11.78 -28.01
CA ALA A 227 -18.09 -11.66 -28.12
C ALA A 227 -18.67 -12.20 -29.44
N ALA A 228 -17.85 -12.29 -30.51
CA ALA A 228 -18.27 -12.87 -31.78
C ALA A 228 -18.81 -14.30 -31.64
N ASN A 229 -18.32 -15.03 -30.65
CA ASN A 229 -18.73 -16.42 -30.40
C ASN A 229 -20.06 -16.56 -29.66
N PHE A 230 -20.68 -15.46 -29.21
CA PHE A 230 -21.85 -15.47 -28.34
C PHE A 230 -22.91 -14.49 -28.86
N THR A 231 -24.20 -14.78 -28.61
CA THR A 231 -25.30 -13.81 -28.77
C THR A 231 -25.39 -12.90 -27.53
N ASN A 232 -26.17 -11.83 -27.60
CA ASN A 232 -26.43 -11.02 -26.42
C ASN A 232 -27.10 -11.88 -25.32
N GLY A 233 -26.60 -11.78 -24.10
CA GLY A 233 -27.12 -12.58 -23.00
C GLY A 233 -26.14 -12.79 -21.86
N VAL A 234 -26.59 -13.61 -20.91
CA VAL A 234 -25.84 -14.03 -19.72
C VAL A 234 -25.27 -15.42 -19.95
N TYR A 235 -24.02 -15.57 -19.61
CA TYR A 235 -23.26 -16.81 -19.73
C TYR A 235 -22.46 -17.07 -18.45
N PHE A 236 -22.05 -18.34 -18.29
CA PHE A 236 -21.13 -18.77 -17.25
C PHE A 236 -19.88 -19.37 -17.89
N TYR A 237 -18.72 -18.86 -17.54
CA TYR A 237 -17.48 -19.54 -17.90
C TYR A 237 -16.96 -20.36 -16.71
N GLN A 238 -16.36 -21.46 -17.04
CA GLN A 238 -15.77 -22.41 -16.11
C GLN A 238 -14.34 -22.69 -16.54
N LEU A 239 -13.38 -22.42 -15.65
CA LEU A 239 -11.99 -22.83 -15.84
C LEU A 239 -11.69 -24.02 -14.93
N THR A 240 -11.07 -25.03 -15.51
CA THR A 240 -10.70 -26.27 -14.80
C THR A 240 -9.22 -26.56 -14.93
N HIS A 241 -8.54 -26.82 -13.80
CA HIS A 241 -7.17 -27.27 -13.72
C HIS A 241 -6.97 -28.23 -12.54
N GLY A 242 -6.33 -29.40 -12.78
CA GLY A 242 -5.97 -30.36 -11.73
C GLY A 242 -7.15 -30.83 -10.88
N GLY A 243 -8.36 -30.91 -11.44
CA GLY A 243 -9.59 -31.25 -10.69
C GLY A 243 -10.22 -30.07 -9.94
N GLN A 244 -9.56 -28.92 -9.90
CA GLN A 244 -10.16 -27.70 -9.36
C GLN A 244 -10.98 -26.99 -10.44
N VAL A 245 -12.13 -26.46 -10.06
CA VAL A 245 -13.10 -25.83 -10.95
C VAL A 245 -13.51 -24.48 -10.38
N VAL A 246 -13.39 -23.42 -11.19
CA VAL A 246 -13.87 -22.09 -10.86
C VAL A 246 -14.88 -21.64 -11.91
N THR A 247 -16.08 -21.26 -11.46
CA THR A 247 -17.15 -20.78 -12.33
C THR A 247 -17.50 -19.33 -12.02
N LYS A 248 -17.66 -18.52 -13.07
CA LYS A 248 -18.07 -17.11 -12.96
C LYS A 248 -19.03 -16.73 -14.09
N ARG A 249 -19.77 -15.64 -13.89
CA ARG A 249 -20.78 -15.13 -14.83
C ARG A 249 -20.23 -13.98 -15.66
N PHE A 250 -20.61 -13.90 -16.93
CA PHE A 250 -20.40 -12.73 -17.76
C PHE A 250 -21.63 -12.37 -18.58
N ILE A 251 -21.63 -11.16 -19.12
CA ILE A 251 -22.73 -10.59 -19.92
C ILE A 251 -22.15 -10.08 -21.23
N VAL A 252 -22.76 -10.51 -22.34
CA VAL A 252 -22.49 -9.99 -23.68
C VAL A 252 -23.59 -9.00 -24.04
N ASN A 253 -23.19 -7.80 -24.44
CA ASN A 253 -24.11 -6.72 -24.86
C ASN A 253 -23.47 -6.02 -26.08
N LYS A 254 -23.83 -6.48 -27.29
CA LYS A 254 -23.37 -5.93 -28.57
C LYS A 254 -24.25 -4.80 -29.04
#